data_0af51d8589bf94bb1f4d113f043da67f
#
_entry.id   0af51d8589bf94bb1f4d113f043da67f
#
_cell.length_a   1.000
_cell.length_b   1.000
_cell.length_c   1.000
_cell.angle_alpha   90.00
_cell.angle_beta   90.00
_cell.angle_gamma   90.00
#
_symmetry.space_group_name_H-M   'P 1'
#
loop_
_entity.id
_entity.type
_entity.pdbx_description
1 polymer ?
#
loop_
_entity_poly.entity_id
_entity_poly.type
_entity_poly.pdbx_seq_one_letter_code
_entity_poly.pdbx_strand_id
1 'polypeptide(L)'
;MKRKLLFAIPLLCLVAILAWFFRPKHETIGEAYISERSVTLWSGVAQVREPIDVLHYGDHVELIARRNDNVKVRTSNNVLGWIDARNLMEPALWQRSAVLLAKAKGMTVQARGRTKVATNLRVEPGRTEHRLYQFGRGIPVEIVGRAAADWAQTSEEKEAASESQETKKEDWFLVRGLAIRPPGENASRNAASNTTTQPGDQTIPIAGWVIGRFIELDLPDPVREGAASSNIRPIAWFELNKAADPSGDKSQYLLAAARGAEGQPCDFTTLRVYTWNIRKTRYETAFIENDLCGQLPIRLLKGPKNEPEFRFHVMYDDKEEHVYRLIQTVVRRIREAEPGMKKSSSTAGKRGKK
;
A
#
# COMPACT_ATOMS: atom_id res chain seq x y z
N MET A 1 39.93 37.88 51.40
CA MET A 1 39.08 37.91 50.24
C MET A 1 38.74 36.55 49.65
N LYS A 2 39.38 35.43 49.97
CA LYS A 2 39.12 34.09 49.34
C LYS A 2 37.87 33.33 49.90
N ARG A 3 37.33 33.67 51.07
CA ARG A 3 36.21 32.96 51.70
C ARG A 3 34.82 33.34 51.13
N LYS A 4 34.65 34.54 50.55
CA LYS A 4 33.36 34.98 49.94
C LYS A 4 33.10 34.40 48.57
N LEU A 5 34.14 33.92 47.86
CA LEU A 5 34.02 33.33 46.52
C LEU A 5 33.46 31.90 46.59
N LEU A 6 33.70 31.18 47.70
CA LEU A 6 33.30 29.78 47.87
C LEU A 6 31.76 29.60 48.04
N PHE A 7 31.03 30.64 48.46
CA PHE A 7 29.56 30.63 48.63
C PHE A 7 28.83 31.16 47.39
N ALA A 8 29.49 31.90 46.51
CA ALA A 8 28.87 32.49 45.32
C ALA A 8 28.58 31.44 44.23
N ILE A 9 29.44 30.39 44.09
CA ILE A 9 29.30 29.33 43.09
C ILE A 9 28.06 28.48 43.35
N PRO A 10 27.80 27.93 44.55
CA PRO A 10 26.58 27.14 44.79
C PRO A 10 25.29 27.96 44.70
N LEU A 11 25.32 29.24 45.03
CA LEU A 11 24.19 30.13 44.89
C LEU A 11 23.86 30.41 43.42
N LEU A 12 24.87 30.58 42.56
CA LEU A 12 24.70 30.76 41.12
C LEU A 12 24.16 29.47 40.44
N CYS A 13 24.66 28.29 40.86
CA CYS A 13 24.13 27.02 40.45
C CYS A 13 22.67 26.80 40.87
N LEU A 14 22.33 27.20 42.09
CA LEU A 14 20.96 27.13 42.61
C LEU A 14 20.00 28.04 41.81
N VAL A 15 20.41 29.27 41.51
CA VAL A 15 19.68 30.21 40.69
C VAL A 15 19.51 29.71 39.24
N ALA A 16 20.53 29.12 38.68
CA ALA A 16 20.49 28.52 37.34
C ALA A 16 19.54 27.31 37.28
N ILE A 17 19.56 26.46 38.31
CA ILE A 17 18.63 25.32 38.46
C ILE A 17 17.20 25.83 38.66
N LEU A 18 16.97 26.81 39.50
CA LEU A 18 15.66 27.46 39.67
C LEU A 18 15.18 28.11 38.37
N ALA A 19 16.03 28.87 37.68
CA ALA A 19 15.68 29.45 36.37
C ALA A 19 15.39 28.42 35.31
N TRP A 20 15.99 27.25 35.38
CA TRP A 20 15.69 26.13 34.49
C TRP A 20 14.33 25.48 34.81
N PHE A 21 13.98 25.37 36.11
CA PHE A 21 12.65 24.87 36.55
C PHE A 21 11.50 25.87 36.31
N PHE A 22 11.78 27.17 36.35
CA PHE A 22 10.79 28.25 36.09
C PHE A 22 10.78 28.71 34.63
N ARG A 23 11.47 28.04 33.70
CA ARG A 23 11.23 28.32 32.28
C ARG A 23 9.75 28.08 31.97
N PRO A 24 9.03 29.11 31.45
CA PRO A 24 7.64 28.92 31.08
C PRO A 24 7.57 27.81 30.04
N LYS A 25 7.12 26.63 30.46
CA LYS A 25 6.64 25.61 29.51
C LYS A 25 5.41 26.28 28.87
N HIS A 26 5.53 26.76 27.65
CA HIS A 26 4.33 27.09 26.88
C HIS A 26 3.43 25.87 26.95
N GLU A 27 2.24 26.02 27.56
CA GLU A 27 1.26 24.95 27.60
C GLU A 27 0.99 24.52 26.19
N THR A 28 1.24 23.24 25.93
CA THR A 28 0.92 22.62 24.64
C THR A 28 -0.58 22.27 24.66
N ILE A 29 -1.29 22.67 23.64
CA ILE A 29 -2.72 22.32 23.48
C ILE A 29 -2.91 20.95 22.84
N GLY A 30 -1.83 20.30 22.38
CA GLY A 30 -1.82 18.99 21.77
C GLY A 30 -0.54 18.71 21.00
N GLU A 31 -0.56 17.64 20.24
CA GLU A 31 0.52 17.23 19.35
C GLU A 31 -0.04 16.76 18.00
N ALA A 32 0.77 16.78 16.95
CA ALA A 32 0.40 16.31 15.62
C ALA A 32 1.63 15.90 14.81
N TYR A 33 1.37 15.33 13.63
CA TYR A 33 2.39 14.98 12.65
C TYR A 33 2.11 15.69 11.33
N ILE A 34 3.16 15.99 10.56
CA ILE A 34 3.01 16.57 9.23
C ILE A 34 2.50 15.52 8.25
N SER A 35 1.41 15.84 7.53
CA SER A 35 0.74 14.94 6.57
C SER A 35 1.16 15.17 5.12
N GLU A 36 1.89 16.25 4.82
CA GLU A 36 2.30 16.63 3.49
C GLU A 36 3.80 16.32 3.24
N ARG A 37 4.17 16.20 1.97
CA ARG A 37 5.57 15.97 1.58
C ARG A 37 6.51 17.03 2.17
N SER A 38 6.10 18.30 2.09
CA SER A 38 6.80 19.43 2.69
C SER A 38 5.85 20.57 3.00
N VAL A 39 6.04 21.23 4.13
CA VAL A 39 5.23 22.37 4.61
C VAL A 39 6.16 23.44 5.08
N THR A 40 6.00 24.65 4.55
CA THR A 40 6.75 25.82 5.03
C THR A 40 6.22 26.27 6.37
N LEU A 41 7.08 26.41 7.35
CA LEU A 41 6.83 27.00 8.65
C LEU A 41 6.98 28.53 8.55
N TRP A 42 5.94 29.28 8.88
CA TRP A 42 5.88 30.73 8.70
C TRP A 42 6.05 31.50 10.00
N SER A 43 6.65 32.70 9.93
CA SER A 43 6.81 33.61 11.08
C SER A 43 5.48 34.12 11.64
N GLY A 44 4.44 34.19 10.83
CA GLY A 44 3.13 34.72 11.20
C GLY A 44 2.00 34.23 10.29
N VAL A 45 0.79 34.69 10.56
CA VAL A 45 -0.42 34.40 9.77
C VAL A 45 -0.82 35.54 8.84
N ALA A 46 -0.07 36.66 8.84
CA ALA A 46 -0.31 37.82 7.96
C ALA A 46 0.07 37.49 6.50
N GLN A 47 -0.42 38.36 5.57
CA GLN A 47 -0.03 38.21 4.15
C GLN A 47 1.49 38.39 3.94
N VAL A 48 2.10 39.34 4.66
CA VAL A 48 3.55 39.54 4.68
C VAL A 48 4.11 38.70 5.83
N ARG A 49 4.77 37.62 5.51
CA ARG A 49 5.36 36.67 6.46
C ARG A 49 6.64 36.07 5.85
N GLU A 50 7.56 35.68 6.71
CA GLU A 50 8.84 35.09 6.30
C GLU A 50 8.82 33.57 6.53
N PRO A 51 9.40 32.78 5.61
CA PRO A 51 9.63 31.36 5.87
C PRO A 51 10.72 31.22 6.95
N ILE A 52 10.44 30.38 7.96
CA ILE A 52 11.38 30.11 9.06
C ILE A 52 12.08 28.77 8.84
N ASP A 53 11.31 27.75 8.44
CA ASP A 53 11.77 26.37 8.32
C ASP A 53 10.87 25.60 7.35
N VAL A 54 11.29 24.38 6.96
CA VAL A 54 10.48 23.46 6.14
C VAL A 54 10.31 22.16 6.90
N LEU A 55 9.07 21.79 7.17
CA LEU A 55 8.69 20.54 7.80
C LEU A 55 8.32 19.50 6.75
N HIS A 56 8.53 18.23 7.08
CA HIS A 56 8.35 17.12 6.16
C HIS A 56 7.36 16.08 6.69
N TYR A 57 6.85 15.23 5.82
CA TYR A 57 5.98 14.13 6.22
C TYR A 57 6.54 13.33 7.39
N GLY A 58 5.71 13.17 8.41
CA GLY A 58 6.04 12.43 9.63
C GLY A 58 6.79 13.24 10.69
N ASP A 59 7.14 14.50 10.44
CA ASP A 59 7.71 15.34 11.50
C ASP A 59 6.68 15.55 12.60
N HIS A 60 7.09 15.30 13.84
CA HIS A 60 6.30 15.54 15.02
C HIS A 60 6.36 17.02 15.42
N VAL A 61 5.21 17.58 15.76
CA VAL A 61 5.10 18.98 16.24
C VAL A 61 4.18 19.05 17.43
N GLU A 62 4.52 19.94 18.37
CA GLU A 62 3.65 20.33 19.47
C GLU A 62 2.77 21.52 19.07
N LEU A 63 1.49 21.44 19.36
CA LEU A 63 0.53 22.51 19.07
C LEU A 63 0.52 23.51 20.23
N ILE A 64 0.75 24.78 19.95
CA ILE A 64 0.88 25.84 20.96
C ILE A 64 -0.35 26.76 20.98
N ALA A 65 -0.86 27.12 19.81
CA ALA A 65 -2.04 27.98 19.70
C ALA A 65 -2.73 27.75 18.35
N ARG A 66 -4.04 28.05 18.29
CA ARG A 66 -4.82 27.99 17.05
C ARG A 66 -5.44 29.34 16.74
N ARG A 67 -5.37 29.75 15.48
CA ARG A 67 -6.02 30.96 14.97
C ARG A 67 -6.64 30.66 13.60
N ASN A 68 -7.98 30.52 13.58
CA ASN A 68 -8.73 30.06 12.40
C ASN A 68 -8.17 28.73 11.87
N ASP A 69 -7.79 28.68 10.59
CA ASP A 69 -7.20 27.53 9.93
C ASP A 69 -5.68 27.39 10.14
N ASN A 70 -5.05 28.30 10.86
CA ASN A 70 -3.63 28.26 11.16
C ASN A 70 -3.37 27.80 12.59
N VAL A 71 -2.31 27.01 12.74
CA VAL A 71 -1.87 26.50 14.04
C VAL A 71 -0.42 26.92 14.26
N LYS A 72 -0.14 27.48 15.45
CA LYS A 72 1.22 27.74 15.90
C LYS A 72 1.79 26.44 16.44
N VAL A 73 2.89 26.02 15.89
CA VAL A 73 3.54 24.77 16.27
C VAL A 73 4.95 25.01 16.77
N ARG A 74 5.43 24.07 17.58
CA ARG A 74 6.81 23.92 17.98
C ARG A 74 7.38 22.65 17.37
N THR A 75 8.48 22.78 16.64
CA THR A 75 9.20 21.65 16.08
C THR A 75 10.06 20.94 17.12
N SER A 76 10.56 19.73 16.81
CA SER A 76 11.53 19.02 17.64
C SER A 76 12.82 19.79 17.88
N ASN A 77 13.19 20.72 16.98
CA ASN A 77 14.32 21.62 17.12
C ASN A 77 13.99 22.91 17.91
N ASN A 78 12.83 22.94 18.58
CA ASN A 78 12.33 24.07 19.35
C ASN A 78 12.08 25.36 18.54
N VAL A 79 11.90 25.25 17.21
CA VAL A 79 11.52 26.36 16.33
C VAL A 79 10.00 26.56 16.42
N LEU A 80 9.58 27.82 16.60
CA LEU A 80 8.17 28.21 16.68
C LEU A 80 7.72 28.88 15.40
N GLY A 81 6.58 28.46 14.85
CA GLY A 81 6.01 29.10 13.65
C GLY A 81 4.57 28.67 13.40
N TRP A 82 4.02 29.12 12.29
CA TRP A 82 2.63 28.90 11.89
C TRP A 82 2.53 28.04 10.66
N ILE A 83 1.60 27.09 10.66
CA ILE A 83 1.24 26.26 9.51
C ILE A 83 -0.28 26.15 9.37
N ASP A 84 -0.76 25.75 8.20
CA ASP A 84 -2.18 25.43 7.97
C ASP A 84 -2.54 24.13 8.69
N ALA A 85 -3.66 24.11 9.39
CA ALA A 85 -4.16 22.95 10.14
C ALA A 85 -4.41 21.72 9.23
N ARG A 86 -4.71 21.94 7.93
CA ARG A 86 -4.92 20.86 6.94
C ARG A 86 -3.67 20.04 6.67
N ASN A 87 -2.50 20.58 6.99
CA ASN A 87 -1.21 19.91 6.85
C ASN A 87 -0.85 19.04 8.06
N LEU A 88 -1.73 18.99 9.04
CA LEU A 88 -1.54 18.24 10.28
C LEU A 88 -2.34 16.93 10.26
N MET A 89 -1.73 15.91 10.81
CA MET A 89 -2.33 14.61 11.07
C MET A 89 -2.37 14.38 12.57
N GLU A 90 -3.54 14.01 13.09
CA GLU A 90 -3.71 13.68 14.50
C GLU A 90 -2.91 12.43 14.91
N PRO A 91 -2.44 12.34 16.16
CA PRO A 91 -1.67 11.19 16.64
C PRO A 91 -2.41 9.86 16.47
N ALA A 92 -3.73 9.84 16.66
CA ALA A 92 -4.55 8.65 16.46
C ALA A 92 -4.51 8.15 15.01
N LEU A 93 -4.58 9.05 14.03
CA LEU A 93 -4.48 8.73 12.61
C LEU A 93 -3.07 8.28 12.23
N TRP A 94 -2.04 8.92 12.78
CA TRP A 94 -0.64 8.50 12.63
C TRP A 94 -0.42 7.06 13.13
N GLN A 95 -0.97 6.74 14.31
CA GLN A 95 -0.91 5.39 14.87
C GLN A 95 -1.63 4.36 13.99
N ARG A 96 -2.83 4.69 13.46
CA ARG A 96 -3.55 3.82 12.50
C ARG A 96 -2.73 3.58 11.24
N SER A 97 -2.06 4.60 10.73
CA SER A 97 -1.13 4.49 9.58
C SER A 97 0.02 3.53 9.87
N ALA A 98 0.64 3.61 11.06
CA ALA A 98 1.71 2.73 11.48
C ALA A 98 1.25 1.26 11.59
N VAL A 99 0.07 1.02 12.17
CA VAL A 99 -0.55 -0.32 12.26
C VAL A 99 -0.83 -0.88 10.85
N LEU A 100 -1.39 -0.06 9.96
CA LEU A 100 -1.67 -0.46 8.57
C LEU A 100 -0.38 -0.82 7.83
N LEU A 101 0.68 -0.02 8.00
CA LEU A 101 1.99 -0.30 7.43
C LEU A 101 2.58 -1.62 7.96
N ALA A 102 2.49 -1.86 9.28
CA ALA A 102 2.97 -3.10 9.89
C ALA A 102 2.23 -4.31 9.32
N LYS A 103 0.90 -4.24 9.20
CA LYS A 103 0.07 -5.26 8.56
C LYS A 103 0.48 -5.49 7.11
N ALA A 104 0.58 -4.41 6.32
CA ALA A 104 0.91 -4.49 4.90
C ALA A 104 2.31 -5.07 4.65
N LYS A 105 3.30 -4.80 5.52
CA LYS A 105 4.65 -5.39 5.43
C LYS A 105 4.65 -6.91 5.49
N GLY A 106 3.74 -7.51 6.25
CA GLY A 106 3.59 -8.97 6.36
C GLY A 106 2.82 -9.61 5.20
N MET A 107 2.18 -8.82 4.32
CA MET A 107 1.38 -9.34 3.22
C MET A 107 2.22 -9.62 1.97
N THR A 108 1.85 -10.67 1.23
CA THR A 108 2.48 -11.04 -0.04
C THR A 108 2.15 -10.02 -1.13
N VAL A 109 3.17 -9.61 -1.89
CA VAL A 109 2.98 -8.73 -3.07
C VAL A 109 2.19 -9.48 -4.13
N GLN A 110 1.11 -8.88 -4.60
CA GLN A 110 0.22 -9.43 -5.61
C GLN A 110 0.50 -8.87 -7.01
N ALA A 111 0.96 -7.64 -7.08
CA ALA A 111 1.43 -6.99 -8.31
C ALA A 111 2.35 -5.82 -7.95
N ARG A 112 3.10 -5.35 -8.94
CA ARG A 112 3.79 -4.07 -8.91
C ARG A 112 3.17 -3.13 -9.93
N GLY A 113 3.26 -1.84 -9.66
CA GLY A 113 2.72 -0.82 -10.55
C GLY A 113 3.17 0.57 -10.14
N ARG A 114 2.56 1.56 -10.77
CA ARG A 114 2.82 2.97 -10.48
C ARG A 114 1.55 3.80 -10.56
N THR A 115 1.55 4.93 -9.89
CA THR A 115 0.43 5.87 -9.94
C THR A 115 0.32 6.52 -11.32
N LYS A 116 -0.88 6.48 -11.92
CA LYS A 116 -1.17 7.17 -13.21
C LYS A 116 -1.28 8.68 -13.06
N VAL A 117 -1.82 9.10 -11.92
CA VAL A 117 -2.09 10.50 -11.57
C VAL A 117 -1.73 10.73 -10.12
N ALA A 118 -1.65 12.00 -9.71
CA ALA A 118 -1.56 12.32 -8.28
C ALA A 118 -2.78 11.74 -7.55
N THR A 119 -2.54 10.97 -6.49
CA THR A 119 -3.60 10.23 -5.81
C THR A 119 -3.43 10.20 -4.30
N ASN A 120 -4.55 10.26 -3.58
CA ASN A 120 -4.57 10.21 -2.13
C ASN A 120 -4.43 8.77 -1.63
N LEU A 121 -3.52 8.58 -0.71
CA LEU A 121 -3.38 7.38 0.10
C LEU A 121 -4.24 7.53 1.34
N ARG A 122 -5.11 6.56 1.61
CA ARG A 122 -6.08 6.63 2.72
C ARG A 122 -5.90 5.48 3.71
N VAL A 123 -6.37 5.68 4.93
CA VAL A 123 -6.25 4.68 6.00
C VAL A 123 -7.18 3.49 5.79
N GLU A 124 -8.32 3.71 5.14
CA GLU A 124 -9.33 2.70 4.78
C GLU A 124 -9.82 2.92 3.34
N PRO A 125 -10.42 1.89 2.70
CA PRO A 125 -10.99 2.05 1.38
C PRO A 125 -12.27 2.91 1.46
N GLY A 126 -12.30 4.01 0.69
CA GLY A 126 -13.44 4.94 0.67
C GLY A 126 -13.00 6.37 0.42
N ARG A 127 -13.79 7.13 -0.35
CA ARG A 127 -13.41 8.50 -0.75
C ARG A 127 -13.49 9.51 0.38
N THR A 128 -14.30 9.25 1.39
CA THR A 128 -14.48 10.10 2.57
C THR A 128 -13.49 9.77 3.69
N GLU A 129 -12.77 8.65 3.57
CA GLU A 129 -11.83 8.21 4.59
C GLU A 129 -10.62 9.14 4.72
N HIS A 130 -9.97 9.12 5.89
CA HIS A 130 -8.88 10.01 6.23
C HIS A 130 -7.68 9.80 5.32
N ARG A 131 -7.19 10.90 4.74
CA ARG A 131 -5.99 10.93 3.92
C ARG A 131 -4.75 10.81 4.81
N LEU A 132 -3.86 9.90 4.44
CA LEU A 132 -2.55 9.72 5.07
C LEU A 132 -1.46 10.53 4.36
N TYR A 133 -1.48 10.50 3.02
CA TYR A 133 -0.45 11.10 2.18
C TYR A 133 -0.99 11.29 0.76
N GLN A 134 -0.34 12.10 -0.06
CA GLN A 134 -0.61 12.17 -1.49
C GLN A 134 0.60 11.71 -2.29
N PHE A 135 0.43 10.62 -3.04
CA PHE A 135 1.41 10.25 -4.05
C PHE A 135 1.28 11.12 -5.29
N GLY A 136 2.42 11.51 -5.84
CA GLY A 136 2.45 12.12 -7.16
C GLY A 136 2.22 11.10 -8.29
N ARG A 137 2.29 11.54 -9.54
CA ARG A 137 2.27 10.66 -10.72
C ARG A 137 3.57 9.87 -10.83
N GLY A 138 3.48 8.62 -11.30
CA GLY A 138 4.66 7.77 -11.61
C GLY A 138 5.33 7.12 -10.39
N ILE A 139 4.76 7.29 -9.18
CA ILE A 139 5.34 6.70 -7.97
C ILE A 139 5.17 5.18 -8.01
N PRO A 140 6.27 4.40 -7.86
CA PRO A 140 6.20 2.96 -7.80
C PRO A 140 5.52 2.49 -6.51
N VAL A 141 4.65 1.47 -6.65
CA VAL A 141 3.93 0.87 -5.53
C VAL A 141 3.86 -0.65 -5.66
N GLU A 142 3.79 -1.32 -4.53
CA GLU A 142 3.49 -2.75 -4.45
C GLU A 142 2.04 -2.94 -3.98
N ILE A 143 1.25 -3.65 -4.76
CA ILE A 143 -0.12 -4.01 -4.42
C ILE A 143 -0.09 -5.26 -3.55
N VAL A 144 -0.71 -5.20 -2.38
CA VAL A 144 -0.74 -6.31 -1.41
C VAL A 144 -2.16 -6.79 -1.08
N GLY A 145 -3.18 -6.06 -1.51
CA GLY A 145 -4.57 -6.43 -1.29
C GLY A 145 -5.54 -5.60 -2.12
N ARG A 146 -6.80 -6.02 -2.14
CA ARG A 146 -7.91 -5.34 -2.80
C ARG A 146 -9.11 -5.27 -1.85
N ALA A 147 -9.92 -4.24 -2.01
CA ALA A 147 -11.25 -4.14 -1.41
C ALA A 147 -12.21 -3.43 -2.38
N ALA A 148 -13.49 -3.67 -2.22
CA ALA A 148 -14.54 -2.90 -2.86
C ALA A 148 -15.14 -1.93 -1.83
N ALA A 149 -15.31 -0.66 -2.21
CA ALA A 149 -15.96 0.32 -1.35
C ALA A 149 -16.98 1.14 -2.15
N ASP A 150 -17.97 1.64 -1.45
CA ASP A 150 -19.03 2.42 -2.06
C ASP A 150 -18.47 3.70 -2.69
N TRP A 151 -18.96 4.01 -3.86
CA TRP A 151 -18.75 5.31 -4.46
C TRP A 151 -19.50 6.34 -3.60
N ALA A 152 -18.75 7.19 -2.89
CA ALA A 152 -19.36 8.26 -2.12
C ALA A 152 -20.09 9.22 -3.09
N GLN A 153 -21.41 9.23 -3.02
CA GLN A 153 -22.24 10.21 -3.67
C GLN A 153 -22.20 11.50 -2.82
N THR A 154 -22.24 12.64 -3.48
CA THR A 154 -22.47 13.91 -2.78
C THR A 154 -23.86 13.89 -2.13
N SER A 155 -24.09 14.71 -1.09
CA SER A 155 -25.39 14.75 -0.41
C SER A 155 -26.55 15.00 -1.38
N GLU A 156 -26.32 15.83 -2.42
CA GLU A 156 -27.29 16.15 -3.48
C GLU A 156 -27.60 14.94 -4.39
N GLU A 157 -26.58 14.09 -4.69
CA GLU A 157 -26.80 12.87 -5.48
C GLU A 157 -27.53 11.79 -4.68
N LYS A 158 -27.40 11.78 -3.34
CA LYS A 158 -28.16 10.86 -2.46
C LYS A 158 -29.65 11.18 -2.40
N GLU A 159 -30.01 12.47 -2.43
CA GLU A 159 -31.42 12.90 -2.45
C GLU A 159 -32.11 12.67 -3.80
N ALA A 160 -31.35 12.68 -4.90
CA ALA A 160 -31.85 12.43 -6.24
C ALA A 160 -31.94 10.92 -6.61
N ALA A 161 -31.25 10.05 -5.87
CA ALA A 161 -31.30 8.60 -6.09
C ALA A 161 -32.55 8.02 -5.41
N SER A 162 -33.50 7.51 -6.22
CA SER A 162 -34.63 6.74 -5.71
C SER A 162 -34.15 5.50 -4.95
N GLU A 163 -34.89 5.06 -3.94
CA GLU A 163 -34.59 3.97 -2.99
C GLU A 163 -34.18 2.61 -3.59
N SER A 164 -34.08 2.47 -4.90
CA SER A 164 -33.79 1.22 -5.63
C SER A 164 -32.47 1.18 -6.41
N GLN A 165 -31.59 2.18 -6.33
CA GLN A 165 -30.29 2.11 -6.99
C GLN A 165 -29.25 1.47 -6.08
N GLU A 166 -28.78 0.28 -6.49
CA GLU A 166 -27.57 -0.33 -5.92
C GLU A 166 -26.43 0.71 -5.90
N THR A 167 -25.88 0.94 -4.72
CA THR A 167 -24.73 1.86 -4.54
C THR A 167 -23.58 1.40 -5.43
N LYS A 168 -23.18 2.24 -6.38
CA LYS A 168 -22.03 1.96 -7.24
C LYS A 168 -20.79 1.80 -6.39
N LYS A 169 -20.08 0.68 -6.55
CA LYS A 169 -18.82 0.39 -5.86
C LYS A 169 -17.62 0.57 -6.78
N GLU A 170 -16.46 0.86 -6.20
CA GLU A 170 -15.20 0.97 -6.91
C GLU A 170 -14.12 0.11 -6.25
N ASP A 171 -13.12 -0.28 -7.05
CA ASP A 171 -11.98 -1.07 -6.57
C ASP A 171 -10.95 -0.18 -5.88
N TRP A 172 -10.49 -0.64 -4.72
CA TRP A 172 -9.40 -0.05 -3.95
C TRP A 172 -8.27 -1.05 -3.81
N PHE A 173 -7.04 -0.60 -4.01
CA PHE A 173 -5.85 -1.39 -3.76
C PHE A 173 -5.18 -0.95 -2.46
N LEU A 174 -4.86 -1.91 -1.60
CA LEU A 174 -3.92 -1.69 -0.51
C LEU A 174 -2.52 -1.73 -1.10
N VAL A 175 -1.82 -0.62 -1.01
CA VAL A 175 -0.49 -0.47 -1.58
C VAL A 175 0.56 -0.18 -0.51
N ARG A 176 1.78 -0.63 -0.77
CA ARG A 176 3.00 -0.18 -0.09
C ARG A 176 3.79 0.70 -1.02
N GLY A 177 4.37 1.76 -0.50
CA GLY A 177 5.21 2.68 -1.25
C GLY A 177 6.14 3.46 -0.34
N LEU A 178 6.77 4.48 -0.90
CA LEU A 178 7.68 5.35 -0.20
C LEU A 178 7.16 6.79 -0.26
N ALA A 179 6.91 7.39 0.89
CA ALA A 179 6.72 8.83 1.00
C ALA A 179 8.09 9.50 0.84
N ILE A 180 8.16 10.53 0.00
CA ILE A 180 9.39 11.24 -0.30
C ILE A 180 9.54 12.38 0.71
N ARG A 181 10.69 12.42 1.38
CA ARG A 181 11.15 13.52 2.21
C ARG A 181 12.28 14.23 1.47
N PRO A 182 12.08 15.44 0.95
CA PRO A 182 13.16 16.17 0.29
C PRO A 182 14.36 16.37 1.23
N PRO A 183 15.58 16.49 0.72
CA PRO A 183 16.73 16.86 1.53
C PRO A 183 16.50 18.24 2.14
N GLY A 184 16.96 18.45 3.38
CA GLY A 184 16.81 19.73 4.08
C GLY A 184 17.39 20.91 3.29
N GLU A 185 16.91 22.11 3.54
CA GLU A 185 17.03 23.35 2.73
C GLU A 185 18.44 23.84 2.35
N ASN A 186 19.51 23.16 2.74
CA ASN A 186 20.86 23.48 2.22
C ASN A 186 21.14 22.93 0.82
N ALA A 187 20.19 22.21 0.23
CA ALA A 187 20.25 21.68 -1.13
C ALA A 187 19.12 22.29 -2.00
N SER A 188 19.44 23.43 -2.61
CA SER A 188 18.79 23.94 -3.83
C SER A 188 17.44 24.65 -3.76
N ARG A 189 17.48 25.96 -3.92
CA ARG A 189 16.36 26.86 -4.20
C ARG A 189 15.69 26.67 -5.58
N ASN A 190 15.94 25.60 -6.31
CA ASN A 190 15.54 25.44 -7.71
C ASN A 190 14.79 24.15 -8.06
N ALA A 191 13.99 23.56 -7.17
CA ALA A 191 13.16 22.41 -7.53
C ALA A 191 11.67 22.79 -7.57
N ALA A 192 11.26 23.45 -8.65
CA ALA A 192 9.87 23.43 -9.07
C ALA A 192 9.47 22.01 -9.48
N SER A 193 8.53 21.42 -8.71
CA SER A 193 7.51 20.47 -9.16
C SER A 193 7.93 19.39 -10.19
N ASN A 194 8.72 18.41 -9.79
CA ASN A 194 8.69 17.11 -10.48
C ASN A 194 8.79 15.98 -9.47
N THR A 195 7.85 15.07 -9.56
CA THR A 195 7.48 14.02 -8.61
C THR A 195 8.44 12.81 -8.62
N THR A 196 9.64 12.95 -9.15
CA THR A 196 10.64 11.88 -9.21
C THR A 196 11.59 11.99 -8.02
N THR A 197 11.88 10.87 -7.36
CA THR A 197 12.88 10.78 -6.29
C THR A 197 14.23 11.23 -6.81
N GLN A 198 14.83 12.25 -6.15
CA GLN A 198 16.15 12.75 -6.51
C GLN A 198 17.23 12.14 -5.63
N PRO A 199 18.50 12.08 -6.08
CA PRO A 199 19.62 11.69 -5.24
C PRO A 199 19.68 12.57 -3.99
N GLY A 200 19.59 11.95 -2.79
CA GLY A 200 19.59 12.67 -1.51
C GLY A 200 18.21 12.73 -0.83
N ASP A 201 17.10 12.41 -1.52
CA ASP A 201 15.80 12.29 -0.89
C ASP A 201 15.79 11.16 0.14
N GLN A 202 15.34 11.46 1.35
CA GLN A 202 15.02 10.44 2.33
C GLN A 202 13.64 9.88 2.03
N THR A 203 13.48 8.57 2.20
CA THR A 203 12.20 7.91 1.96
C THR A 203 11.68 7.27 3.24
N ILE A 204 10.38 7.41 3.48
CA ILE A 204 9.67 6.83 4.61
C ILE A 204 8.70 5.78 4.08
N PRO A 205 8.81 4.51 4.50
CA PRO A 205 7.83 3.50 4.11
C PRO A 205 6.42 3.88 4.57
N ILE A 206 5.45 3.72 3.68
CA ILE A 206 4.05 4.00 3.95
C ILE A 206 3.16 2.94 3.28
N ALA A 207 2.01 2.66 3.88
CA ALA A 207 0.98 1.84 3.28
C ALA A 207 -0.39 2.53 3.39
N GLY A 208 -1.27 2.26 2.46
CA GLY A 208 -2.63 2.77 2.48
C GLY A 208 -3.44 2.36 1.26
N TRP A 209 -4.69 2.78 1.24
CA TRP A 209 -5.64 2.45 0.21
C TRP A 209 -5.69 3.53 -0.87
N VAL A 210 -5.67 3.09 -2.13
CA VAL A 210 -5.73 3.93 -3.33
C VAL A 210 -6.79 3.39 -4.28
N ILE A 211 -7.51 4.26 -4.97
CA ILE A 211 -8.48 3.87 -6.00
C ILE A 211 -7.76 3.07 -7.10
N GLY A 212 -8.24 1.85 -7.37
CA GLY A 212 -7.56 0.90 -8.24
C GLY A 212 -7.28 1.42 -9.65
N ARG A 213 -8.23 2.15 -10.27
CA ARG A 213 -8.04 2.73 -11.62
C ARG A 213 -6.96 3.80 -11.71
N PHE A 214 -6.47 4.33 -10.58
CA PHE A 214 -5.36 5.29 -10.53
C PHE A 214 -3.99 4.60 -10.48
N ILE A 215 -3.97 3.28 -10.43
CA ILE A 215 -2.74 2.48 -10.51
C ILE A 215 -2.63 1.85 -11.90
N GLU A 216 -1.46 1.93 -12.48
CA GLU A 216 -1.06 1.19 -13.67
C GLU A 216 -0.15 0.05 -13.22
N LEU A 217 -0.56 -1.19 -13.50
CA LEU A 217 0.25 -2.36 -13.18
C LEU A 217 1.41 -2.48 -14.16
N ASP A 218 2.60 -2.81 -13.67
CA ASP A 218 3.79 -3.09 -14.48
C ASP A 218 3.69 -4.50 -15.09
N LEU A 219 2.77 -4.68 -16.05
CA LEU A 219 2.52 -5.96 -16.68
C LEU A 219 3.59 -6.29 -17.71
N PRO A 220 4.12 -7.53 -17.74
CA PRO A 220 4.88 -8.04 -18.89
C PRO A 220 4.03 -8.01 -20.18
N ASP A 221 4.67 -7.80 -21.32
CA ASP A 221 3.96 -7.64 -22.60
C ASP A 221 2.99 -8.79 -22.92
N PRO A 222 3.35 -10.08 -22.80
CA PRO A 222 2.40 -11.15 -23.10
C PRO A 222 1.18 -11.17 -22.16
N VAL A 223 1.34 -10.71 -20.93
CA VAL A 223 0.23 -10.59 -19.96
C VAL A 223 -0.66 -9.41 -20.31
N ARG A 224 -0.06 -8.28 -20.69
CA ARG A 224 -0.77 -7.06 -21.08
C ARG A 224 -1.59 -7.29 -22.34
N GLU A 225 -0.99 -7.88 -23.39
CA GLU A 225 -1.65 -8.21 -24.65
C GLU A 225 -2.79 -9.20 -24.44
N GLY A 226 -2.55 -10.25 -23.65
CA GLY A 226 -3.56 -11.25 -23.33
C GLY A 226 -4.74 -10.71 -22.51
N ALA A 227 -4.50 -9.77 -21.60
CA ALA A 227 -5.54 -9.09 -20.86
C ALA A 227 -6.37 -8.16 -21.75
N ALA A 228 -5.71 -7.35 -22.59
CA ALA A 228 -6.36 -6.42 -23.50
C ALA A 228 -7.23 -7.15 -24.54
N SER A 229 -6.70 -8.20 -25.19
CA SER A 229 -7.43 -8.99 -26.19
C SER A 229 -8.68 -9.69 -25.64
N SER A 230 -8.72 -9.90 -24.32
CA SER A 230 -9.80 -10.60 -23.64
C SER A 230 -10.75 -9.70 -22.86
N ASN A 231 -10.51 -8.39 -22.90
CA ASN A 231 -11.26 -7.36 -22.16
C ASN A 231 -11.42 -7.72 -20.66
N ILE A 232 -10.31 -8.07 -20.02
CA ILE A 232 -10.25 -8.37 -18.58
C ILE A 232 -9.37 -7.36 -17.87
N ARG A 233 -9.74 -7.00 -16.64
CA ARG A 233 -9.03 -6.04 -15.81
C ARG A 233 -8.03 -6.80 -14.91
N PRO A 234 -6.69 -6.63 -15.10
CA PRO A 234 -5.68 -7.24 -14.26
C PRO A 234 -5.81 -6.79 -12.79
N ILE A 235 -5.66 -7.74 -11.86
CA ILE A 235 -5.70 -7.52 -10.42
C ILE A 235 -4.38 -7.93 -9.78
N ALA A 236 -3.87 -9.12 -10.12
CA ALA A 236 -2.60 -9.63 -9.64
C ALA A 236 -1.88 -10.40 -10.74
N TRP A 237 -0.55 -10.39 -10.72
CA TRP A 237 0.25 -11.18 -11.66
C TRP A 237 1.57 -11.63 -11.03
N PHE A 238 2.07 -12.76 -11.52
CA PHE A 238 3.27 -13.39 -10.99
C PHE A 238 4.10 -14.01 -12.11
N GLU A 239 5.42 -13.91 -11.99
CA GLU A 239 6.33 -14.78 -12.71
C GLU A 239 6.36 -16.13 -11.99
N LEU A 240 6.03 -17.22 -12.70
CA LEU A 240 5.99 -18.56 -12.14
C LEU A 240 7.36 -19.23 -12.18
N ASN A 241 7.92 -19.34 -13.36
CA ASN A 241 9.24 -19.91 -13.65
C ASN A 241 9.72 -19.46 -15.03
N LYS A 242 10.82 -20.02 -15.47
CA LYS A 242 11.37 -19.81 -16.82
C LYS A 242 11.38 -21.08 -17.62
N ALA A 243 10.99 -21.01 -18.88
CA ALA A 243 11.15 -22.05 -19.88
C ALA A 243 12.45 -21.80 -20.64
N ALA A 244 13.27 -22.83 -20.82
CA ALA A 244 14.47 -22.74 -21.61
C ALA A 244 14.15 -22.49 -23.09
N ASP A 245 14.85 -21.56 -23.72
CA ASP A 245 14.72 -21.24 -25.14
C ASP A 245 16.13 -20.95 -25.71
N PRO A 246 16.46 -21.33 -26.94
CA PRO A 246 17.76 -21.03 -27.55
C PRO A 246 18.13 -19.55 -27.61
N SER A 247 17.11 -18.66 -27.65
CA SER A 247 17.30 -17.20 -27.65
C SER A 247 17.39 -16.60 -26.24
N GLY A 248 17.42 -17.43 -25.21
CA GLY A 248 17.41 -17.04 -23.79
C GLY A 248 16.10 -17.41 -23.11
N ASP A 249 16.20 -17.72 -21.82
CA ASP A 249 15.07 -18.17 -20.99
C ASP A 249 13.86 -17.24 -21.07
N LYS A 250 12.66 -17.82 -21.21
CA LYS A 250 11.38 -17.10 -21.32
C LYS A 250 10.54 -17.32 -20.06
N SER A 251 10.21 -16.24 -19.38
CA SER A 251 9.39 -16.30 -18.17
C SER A 251 7.97 -16.74 -18.48
N GLN A 252 7.38 -17.55 -17.59
CA GLN A 252 5.97 -17.97 -17.64
C GLN A 252 5.19 -17.21 -16.56
N TYR A 253 3.95 -16.82 -16.87
CA TYR A 253 3.21 -15.87 -16.03
C TYR A 253 1.85 -16.38 -15.62
N LEU A 254 1.46 -16.07 -14.39
CA LEU A 254 0.09 -16.16 -13.88
C LEU A 254 -0.52 -14.77 -13.86
N LEU A 255 -1.75 -14.66 -14.37
CA LEU A 255 -2.59 -13.47 -14.26
C LEU A 255 -3.88 -13.83 -13.54
N ALA A 256 -4.22 -13.10 -12.49
CA ALA A 256 -5.55 -13.04 -11.91
C ALA A 256 -6.20 -11.72 -12.33
N ALA A 257 -7.41 -11.81 -12.89
CA ALA A 257 -8.10 -10.65 -13.44
C ALA A 257 -9.61 -10.68 -13.13
N ALA A 258 -10.25 -9.54 -13.20
CA ALA A 258 -11.69 -9.41 -13.06
C ALA A 258 -12.37 -9.11 -14.40
N ARG A 259 -13.56 -9.66 -14.60
CA ARG A 259 -14.47 -9.32 -15.70
C ARG A 259 -15.59 -8.42 -15.19
N GLY A 260 -16.08 -7.55 -16.04
CA GLY A 260 -17.22 -6.66 -15.73
C GLY A 260 -16.82 -5.42 -14.94
N ALA A 261 -17.79 -4.85 -14.23
CA ALA A 261 -17.66 -3.59 -13.52
C ALA A 261 -16.68 -3.66 -12.34
N GLU A 262 -16.19 -2.49 -11.89
CA GLU A 262 -15.46 -2.36 -10.65
C GLU A 262 -16.38 -2.61 -9.43
N GLY A 263 -15.77 -2.82 -8.26
CA GLY A 263 -16.50 -2.91 -6.99
C GLY A 263 -17.18 -4.25 -6.71
N GLN A 264 -16.86 -5.27 -7.49
CA GLN A 264 -17.41 -6.61 -7.24
C GLN A 264 -16.85 -7.23 -5.94
N PRO A 265 -17.61 -8.12 -5.28
CA PRO A 265 -17.18 -8.76 -4.03
C PRO A 265 -15.97 -9.67 -4.23
N CYS A 266 -15.86 -10.35 -5.38
CA CYS A 266 -14.72 -11.20 -5.71
C CYS A 266 -13.50 -10.35 -6.08
N ASP A 267 -12.32 -10.70 -5.57
CA ASP A 267 -11.11 -9.99 -5.95
C ASP A 267 -10.74 -10.24 -7.41
N PHE A 268 -10.91 -11.48 -7.87
CA PHE A 268 -10.73 -11.84 -9.28
C PHE A 268 -11.74 -12.91 -9.69
N THR A 269 -12.09 -12.91 -10.98
CA THR A 269 -13.09 -13.82 -11.55
C THR A 269 -12.51 -14.75 -12.61
N THR A 270 -11.27 -14.54 -13.03
CA THR A 270 -10.58 -15.39 -14.00
C THR A 270 -9.10 -15.51 -13.69
N LEU A 271 -8.55 -16.68 -13.93
CA LEU A 271 -7.12 -16.96 -13.91
C LEU A 271 -6.63 -17.34 -15.30
N ARG A 272 -5.43 -16.90 -15.64
CA ARG A 272 -4.76 -17.26 -16.88
C ARG A 272 -3.28 -17.56 -16.63
N VAL A 273 -2.77 -18.58 -17.33
CA VAL A 273 -1.33 -18.86 -17.35
C VAL A 273 -0.83 -18.73 -18.77
N TYR A 274 0.19 -17.90 -18.93
CA TYR A 274 0.87 -17.66 -20.20
C TYR A 274 2.21 -18.39 -20.19
N THR A 275 2.45 -19.23 -21.22
CA THR A 275 3.67 -20.02 -21.37
C THR A 275 4.30 -19.77 -22.71
N TRP A 276 5.63 -19.95 -22.80
CA TRP A 276 6.35 -19.84 -24.05
C TRP A 276 6.24 -21.13 -24.86
N ASN A 277 5.78 -21.02 -26.09
CA ASN A 277 5.78 -22.13 -27.04
C ASN A 277 7.02 -22.07 -27.92
N ILE A 278 8.01 -22.95 -27.64
CA ILE A 278 9.31 -23.00 -28.35
C ILE A 278 9.10 -23.24 -29.84
N ARG A 279 8.17 -24.11 -30.23
CA ARG A 279 7.96 -24.48 -31.65
C ARG A 279 7.40 -23.32 -32.48
N LYS A 280 6.55 -22.48 -31.85
CA LYS A 280 5.90 -21.35 -32.51
C LYS A 280 6.59 -20.01 -32.20
N THR A 281 7.63 -20.04 -31.35
CA THR A 281 8.39 -18.86 -30.93
C THR A 281 7.50 -17.69 -30.45
N ARG A 282 6.46 -18.02 -29.67
CA ARG A 282 5.51 -17.04 -29.13
C ARG A 282 4.92 -17.48 -27.80
N TYR A 283 4.37 -16.52 -27.07
CA TYR A 283 3.54 -16.82 -25.89
C TYR A 283 2.17 -17.35 -26.31
N GLU A 284 1.69 -18.34 -25.56
CA GLU A 284 0.34 -18.89 -25.69
C GLU A 284 -0.31 -18.99 -24.31
N THR A 285 -1.64 -18.86 -24.27
CA THR A 285 -2.40 -19.10 -23.05
C THR A 285 -2.53 -20.61 -22.83
N ALA A 286 -1.80 -21.12 -21.85
CA ALA A 286 -1.78 -22.57 -21.53
C ALA A 286 -2.96 -22.98 -20.61
N PHE A 287 -3.51 -22.03 -19.87
CA PHE A 287 -4.60 -22.30 -18.92
C PHE A 287 -5.52 -21.10 -18.79
N ILE A 288 -6.81 -21.36 -18.73
CA ILE A 288 -7.87 -20.39 -18.42
C ILE A 288 -8.83 -21.06 -17.46
N GLU A 289 -9.13 -20.38 -16.36
CA GLU A 289 -10.25 -20.69 -15.51
C GLU A 289 -11.10 -19.44 -15.34
N ASN A 290 -12.38 -19.56 -15.60
CA ASN A 290 -13.36 -18.47 -15.53
C ASN A 290 -14.36 -18.75 -14.41
N ASP A 291 -15.23 -17.78 -14.15
CA ASP A 291 -16.36 -17.88 -13.22
C ASP A 291 -15.93 -18.21 -11.78
N LEU A 292 -14.73 -17.76 -11.42
CA LEU A 292 -14.21 -17.81 -10.07
C LEU A 292 -14.76 -16.65 -9.24
N CYS A 293 -14.84 -16.85 -7.93
CA CYS A 293 -14.91 -15.78 -6.95
C CYS A 293 -13.67 -15.87 -6.04
N GLY A 294 -12.52 -15.63 -6.63
CA GLY A 294 -11.23 -15.75 -5.95
C GLY A 294 -10.93 -14.58 -5.04
N GLN A 295 -10.21 -14.87 -3.97
CA GLN A 295 -9.76 -13.90 -2.96
C GLN A 295 -8.24 -13.80 -2.92
N LEU A 296 -7.74 -12.60 -2.73
CA LEU A 296 -6.32 -12.35 -2.44
C LEU A 296 -6.03 -12.66 -0.95
N PRO A 297 -4.81 -13.09 -0.62
CA PRO A 297 -3.65 -13.20 -1.50
C PRO A 297 -3.59 -14.52 -2.30
N ILE A 298 -3.07 -14.43 -3.51
CA ILE A 298 -2.53 -15.61 -4.19
C ILE A 298 -1.13 -15.85 -3.64
N ARG A 299 -0.84 -17.08 -3.21
CA ARG A 299 0.45 -17.49 -2.69
C ARG A 299 1.18 -18.38 -3.67
N LEU A 300 2.42 -18.03 -4.00
CA LEU A 300 3.30 -18.89 -4.80
C LEU A 300 4.15 -19.76 -3.89
N LEU A 301 4.21 -21.04 -4.21
CA LEU A 301 4.99 -22.05 -3.52
C LEU A 301 5.79 -22.87 -4.54
N LYS A 302 6.71 -23.67 -4.03
CA LYS A 302 7.43 -24.67 -4.81
C LYS A 302 6.84 -26.05 -4.49
N GLY A 303 6.28 -26.68 -5.50
CA GLY A 303 5.80 -28.04 -5.43
C GLY A 303 6.92 -29.07 -5.58
N PRO A 304 6.59 -30.37 -5.67
CA PRO A 304 7.53 -31.43 -5.97
C PRO A 304 8.34 -31.09 -7.23
N LYS A 305 9.63 -31.46 -7.26
CA LYS A 305 10.56 -31.15 -8.38
C LYS A 305 10.71 -29.65 -8.69
N ASN A 306 10.46 -28.78 -7.71
CA ASN A 306 10.57 -27.33 -7.85
C ASN A 306 9.57 -26.72 -8.86
N GLU A 307 8.47 -27.42 -9.15
CA GLU A 307 7.40 -26.95 -10.03
C GLU A 307 6.67 -25.78 -9.37
N PRO A 308 6.31 -24.70 -10.10
CA PRO A 308 5.53 -23.61 -9.52
C PRO A 308 4.15 -24.07 -9.09
N GLU A 309 3.78 -23.72 -7.87
CA GLU A 309 2.47 -23.97 -7.30
C GLU A 309 1.88 -22.66 -6.85
N PHE A 310 0.60 -22.42 -7.13
CA PHE A 310 -0.12 -21.24 -6.66
C PHE A 310 -1.42 -21.62 -5.97
N ARG A 311 -1.73 -20.91 -4.90
CA ARG A 311 -2.84 -21.20 -4.00
C ARG A 311 -3.62 -19.95 -3.67
N PHE A 312 -4.94 -20.09 -3.53
CA PHE A 312 -5.85 -19.01 -3.14
C PHE A 312 -7.16 -19.57 -2.57
N HIS A 313 -7.91 -18.74 -1.90
CA HIS A 313 -9.26 -19.06 -1.43
C HIS A 313 -10.34 -18.56 -2.38
N VAL A 314 -11.51 -19.17 -2.35
CA VAL A 314 -12.73 -18.70 -3.03
C VAL A 314 -13.77 -18.30 -2.00
N MET A 315 -14.52 -17.22 -2.28
CA MET A 315 -15.39 -16.56 -1.31
C MET A 315 -16.48 -17.46 -0.71
N TYR A 316 -16.93 -18.46 -1.45
CA TYR A 316 -18.03 -19.33 -1.01
C TYR A 316 -17.57 -20.70 -0.52
N ASP A 317 -16.26 -20.91 -0.43
CA ASP A 317 -15.65 -22.15 0.04
C ASP A 317 -14.45 -21.84 0.94
N ASP A 318 -14.74 -21.37 2.16
CA ASP A 318 -13.70 -20.99 3.13
C ASP A 318 -12.87 -22.18 3.64
N LYS A 319 -13.29 -23.40 3.34
CA LYS A 319 -12.68 -24.61 3.89
C LYS A 319 -11.60 -25.21 2.99
N GLU A 320 -11.66 -24.97 1.70
CA GLU A 320 -10.73 -25.55 0.74
C GLU A 320 -9.90 -24.46 0.04
N GLU A 321 -8.60 -24.54 0.21
CA GLU A 321 -7.66 -23.75 -0.57
C GLU A 321 -7.54 -24.35 -1.98
N HIS A 322 -7.79 -23.57 -3.01
CA HIS A 322 -7.59 -24.00 -4.39
C HIS A 322 -6.11 -24.04 -4.71
N VAL A 323 -5.59 -25.20 -5.04
CA VAL A 323 -4.18 -25.44 -5.31
C VAL A 323 -3.98 -25.84 -6.77
N TYR A 324 -3.09 -25.14 -7.46
CA TYR A 324 -2.73 -25.41 -8.86
C TYR A 324 -1.22 -25.55 -8.99
N ARG A 325 -0.79 -26.40 -9.90
CA ARG A 325 0.62 -26.64 -10.19
C ARG A 325 0.87 -26.55 -11.68
N LEU A 326 1.90 -25.80 -12.06
CA LEU A 326 2.38 -25.73 -13.44
C LEU A 326 3.47 -26.78 -13.65
N ILE A 327 3.19 -27.78 -14.48
CA ILE A 327 4.10 -28.84 -14.87
C ILE A 327 4.48 -28.61 -16.33
N GLN A 328 5.69 -28.10 -16.57
CA GLN A 328 6.13 -27.62 -17.90
C GLN A 328 5.20 -26.51 -18.44
N THR A 329 4.24 -26.84 -19.30
CA THR A 329 3.24 -25.91 -19.86
C THR A 329 1.79 -26.28 -19.49
N VAL A 330 1.61 -27.27 -18.62
CA VAL A 330 0.27 -27.77 -18.23
C VAL A 330 -0.03 -27.40 -16.79
N VAL A 331 -1.13 -26.70 -16.57
CA VAL A 331 -1.65 -26.41 -15.23
C VAL A 331 -2.61 -27.50 -14.79
N ARG A 332 -2.43 -28.00 -13.59
CA ARG A 332 -3.33 -29.00 -12.97
C ARG A 332 -3.80 -28.51 -11.61
N ARG A 333 -5.09 -28.63 -11.35
CA ARG A 333 -5.65 -28.47 -10.01
C ARG A 333 -5.27 -29.67 -9.16
N ILE A 334 -4.66 -29.44 -8.02
CA ILE A 334 -4.26 -30.46 -7.05
C ILE A 334 -5.36 -30.49 -5.98
N ARG A 335 -6.03 -31.61 -5.84
CA ARG A 335 -6.90 -31.85 -4.67
C ARG A 335 -6.02 -32.49 -3.61
N GLU A 336 -5.93 -31.86 -2.46
CA GLU A 336 -5.31 -32.49 -1.30
C GLU A 336 -6.21 -33.67 -0.92
N ALA A 337 -5.62 -34.89 -0.89
CA ALA A 337 -6.35 -36.07 -0.45
C ALA A 337 -6.71 -35.85 1.02
N GLU A 338 -8.00 -35.99 1.37
CA GLU A 338 -8.44 -35.96 2.76
C GLU A 338 -7.59 -36.91 3.59
N PRO A 339 -7.00 -36.47 4.72
CA PRO A 339 -6.26 -37.35 5.59
C PRO A 339 -7.25 -38.30 6.29
N GLY A 340 -7.52 -39.46 5.68
CA GLY A 340 -8.41 -40.43 6.36
C GLY A 340 -8.98 -41.60 5.56
N MET A 341 -8.87 -41.61 4.23
CA MET A 341 -9.41 -42.76 3.48
C MET A 341 -8.34 -43.83 3.30
N LYS A 342 -8.21 -44.70 4.30
CA LYS A 342 -7.48 -45.98 4.16
C LYS A 342 -8.11 -46.76 3.00
N LYS A 343 -7.29 -47.00 1.95
CA LYS A 343 -7.67 -47.96 0.90
C LYS A 343 -8.04 -49.29 1.55
N SER A 344 -9.32 -49.65 1.50
CA SER A 344 -9.73 -51.00 1.86
C SER A 344 -9.10 -51.94 0.83
N SER A 345 -8.15 -52.72 1.25
CA SER A 345 -7.59 -53.82 0.43
C SER A 345 -8.68 -54.88 0.22
N SER A 346 -9.25 -54.92 -0.96
CA SER A 346 -10.11 -56.04 -1.37
C SER A 346 -9.27 -57.30 -1.45
N THR A 347 -9.39 -58.13 -0.43
CA THR A 347 -8.85 -59.51 -0.43
C THR A 347 -9.67 -60.32 -1.42
N ALA A 348 -9.13 -60.59 -2.57
CA ALA A 348 -9.71 -61.53 -3.52
C ALA A 348 -9.65 -62.93 -2.96
N GLY A 349 -10.78 -63.47 -2.55
CA GLY A 349 -10.94 -64.84 -2.06
C GLY A 349 -10.69 -65.81 -3.22
N LYS A 350 -9.65 -66.65 -3.11
CA LYS A 350 -9.44 -67.81 -3.88
C LYS A 350 -10.54 -68.85 -3.60
N ARG A 351 -11.47 -69.05 -4.52
CA ARG A 351 -12.32 -70.25 -4.54
C ARG A 351 -11.51 -71.42 -5.09
N GLY A 352 -11.16 -72.37 -4.22
CA GLY A 352 -10.68 -73.67 -4.59
C GLY A 352 -11.78 -74.51 -5.21
N LYS A 353 -11.46 -75.17 -6.30
CA LYS A 353 -12.25 -76.26 -6.88
C LYS A 353 -11.99 -77.56 -6.09
N LYS A 354 -13.04 -78.22 -5.77
CA LYS A 354 -13.16 -79.67 -5.72
C LYS A 354 -14.24 -80.07 -6.67
#